data_760080cdec29381b382243acb613b3c4
#
_entry.id   760080cdec29381b382243acb613b3c4
#
_cell.length_a   1.000
_cell.length_b   1.000
_cell.length_c   1.000
_cell.angle_alpha   90.00
_cell.angle_beta   90.00
_cell.angle_gamma   90.00
#
_symmetry.space_group_name_H-M   'P 1'
#
loop_
_entity.id
_entity.type
_entity.pdbx_description
1 polymer ?
#
loop_
_entity_poly.entity_id
_entity_poly.type
_entity_poly.pdbx_seq_one_letter_code
_entity_poly.pdbx_strand_id
1 'polypeptide(L)'
;MEFPKFKNEYNQSGEELLPHRPPFLFLDKLICADETGAVGEYTFTVEKNEFFKGHFPGFPVVPGVVLIEAMAQVCGAAVVARKTVGEQDAFAIAAIDEVRFRQPFRPGDKIVSVVEVVRERSPLGIYGIRGYRNGEPNEKGEPAVECKIKCLIGKARDKMEKAK
;
A
#
# COMPACT_ATOMS: atom_id res chain seq x y z
N MET A 1 -5.04 -13.37 12.78
CA MET A 1 -4.38 -12.34 13.64
C MET A 1 -5.31 -11.16 13.85
N GLU A 2 -5.35 -10.55 15.03
CA GLU A 2 -6.08 -9.31 15.25
C GLU A 2 -5.17 -8.13 14.87
N PHE A 3 -5.62 -7.30 13.90
CA PHE A 3 -4.88 -6.12 13.45
C PHE A 3 -5.10 -4.93 14.37
N PRO A 4 -4.18 -3.94 14.39
CA PRO A 4 -4.40 -2.70 15.10
C PRO A 4 -5.71 -2.05 14.68
N LYS A 5 -6.51 -1.62 15.65
CA LYS A 5 -7.73 -0.84 15.43
C LYS A 5 -7.38 0.63 15.48
N PHE A 6 -7.46 1.29 14.33
CA PHE A 6 -7.32 2.72 14.25
C PHE A 6 -8.70 3.39 14.45
N LYS A 7 -8.68 4.64 14.89
CA LYS A 7 -9.86 5.36 15.41
C LYS A 7 -11.05 5.43 14.45
N ASN A 8 -10.79 5.53 13.15
CA ASN A 8 -11.84 5.70 12.16
C ASN A 8 -11.93 4.46 11.27
N GLU A 9 -13.13 3.90 11.13
CA GLU A 9 -13.44 2.85 10.17
C GLU A 9 -13.87 3.49 8.83
N TYR A 10 -13.35 2.96 7.72
CA TYR A 10 -13.64 3.51 6.40
C TYR A 10 -14.31 2.44 5.55
N ASN A 11 -14.27 1.46 5.19
CA ASN A 11 -14.92 0.56 4.21
C ASN A 11 -14.97 1.11 2.78
N GLN A 12 -14.05 2.04 2.43
CA GLN A 12 -13.99 2.65 1.11
C GLN A 12 -13.05 1.89 0.18
N SER A 13 -13.43 1.83 -1.11
CA SER A 13 -12.60 1.21 -2.15
C SER A 13 -11.40 2.08 -2.52
N GLY A 14 -10.42 1.45 -3.14
CA GLY A 14 -9.27 2.19 -3.67
C GLY A 14 -9.65 3.19 -4.76
N GLU A 15 -10.68 2.89 -5.59
CA GLU A 15 -11.16 3.80 -6.64
C GLU A 15 -11.79 5.09 -6.10
N GLU A 16 -12.38 5.04 -4.91
CA GLU A 16 -12.94 6.21 -4.23
C GLU A 16 -11.88 7.11 -3.61
N LEU A 17 -10.74 6.53 -3.19
CA LEU A 17 -9.71 7.24 -2.43
C LEU A 17 -8.50 7.63 -3.26
N LEU A 18 -8.17 6.87 -4.31
CA LEU A 18 -6.93 7.02 -5.05
C LEU A 18 -7.18 7.44 -6.51
N PRO A 19 -6.25 8.19 -7.13
CA PRO A 19 -6.32 8.50 -8.55
C PRO A 19 -6.00 7.28 -9.44
N HIS A 20 -5.44 6.22 -8.87
CA HIS A 20 -5.08 4.99 -9.55
C HIS A 20 -6.30 4.26 -10.13
N ARG A 21 -6.11 3.60 -11.25
CA ARG A 21 -7.15 2.76 -11.90
C ARG A 21 -6.54 1.43 -12.36
N PRO A 22 -7.33 0.38 -12.55
CA PRO A 22 -6.82 -0.84 -13.17
C PRO A 22 -6.12 -0.56 -14.50
N PRO A 23 -5.00 -1.22 -14.81
CA PRO A 23 -4.44 -2.38 -14.09
C PRO A 23 -3.48 -2.02 -12.94
N PHE A 24 -3.35 -0.73 -12.55
CA PHE A 24 -2.38 -0.27 -11.54
C PHE A 24 -3.06 0.22 -10.25
N LEU A 25 -4.19 -0.35 -9.88
CA LEU A 25 -4.86 -0.15 -8.61
C LEU A 25 -4.76 -1.43 -7.78
N PHE A 26 -4.08 -1.35 -6.63
CA PHE A 26 -3.79 -2.47 -5.74
C PHE A 26 -4.34 -2.24 -4.33
N LEU A 27 -5.54 -1.71 -4.24
CA LEU A 27 -6.29 -1.53 -3.00
C LEU A 27 -7.75 -1.89 -3.25
N ASP A 28 -8.21 -3.01 -2.69
CA ASP A 28 -9.63 -3.35 -2.70
C ASP A 28 -10.39 -2.50 -1.68
N LYS A 29 -9.79 -2.33 -0.48
CA LYS A 29 -10.47 -1.67 0.62
C LYS A 29 -9.51 -1.07 1.64
N LEU A 30 -9.75 0.18 2.04
CA LEU A 30 -9.23 0.76 3.26
C LEU A 30 -10.16 0.37 4.43
N ILE A 31 -9.63 -0.33 5.42
CA ILE A 31 -10.40 -0.87 6.56
C ILE A 31 -10.53 0.19 7.66
N CYS A 32 -9.40 0.70 8.14
CA CYS A 32 -9.38 1.74 9.17
C CYS A 32 -8.11 2.58 9.07
N ALA A 33 -8.17 3.82 9.57
CA ALA A 33 -7.03 4.71 9.64
C ALA A 33 -7.22 5.81 10.70
N ASP A 34 -6.11 6.34 11.19
CA ASP A 34 -6.02 7.58 11.94
C ASP A 34 -4.65 8.26 11.74
N GLU A 35 -4.28 9.21 12.57
CA GLU A 35 -3.01 9.93 12.50
C GLU A 35 -1.80 9.06 12.85
N THR A 36 -2.01 7.86 13.40
CA THR A 36 -0.94 6.93 13.79
C THR A 36 -0.72 5.80 12.81
N GLY A 37 -1.73 5.48 11.97
CA GLY A 37 -1.59 4.41 10.98
C GLY A 37 -2.85 4.07 10.22
N ALA A 38 -2.79 2.93 9.50
CA ALA A 38 -3.89 2.43 8.69
C ALA A 38 -3.81 0.92 8.47
N VAL A 39 -4.95 0.32 8.13
CA VAL A 39 -5.06 -1.05 7.60
C VAL A 39 -5.84 -1.03 6.31
N GLY A 40 -5.31 -1.69 5.29
CA GLY A 40 -5.99 -1.89 4.01
C GLY A 40 -5.68 -3.27 3.42
N GLU A 41 -6.47 -3.70 2.45
CA GLU A 41 -6.33 -5.03 1.86
C GLU A 41 -6.49 -5.02 0.34
N TYR A 42 -5.81 -5.96 -0.32
CA TYR A 42 -5.94 -6.25 -1.73
C TYR A 42 -5.79 -7.73 -2.02
N THR A 43 -6.65 -8.28 -2.90
CA THR A 43 -6.59 -9.67 -3.33
C THR A 43 -6.02 -9.76 -4.74
N PHE A 44 -4.91 -10.46 -4.90
CA PHE A 44 -4.26 -10.69 -6.19
C PHE A 44 -4.95 -11.83 -6.93
N THR A 45 -5.62 -11.55 -8.04
CA THR A 45 -6.22 -12.57 -8.89
C THR A 45 -5.68 -12.51 -10.32
N VAL A 46 -5.77 -13.60 -11.05
CA VAL A 46 -5.30 -13.69 -12.45
C VAL A 46 -6.05 -12.71 -13.34
N GLU A 47 -7.35 -12.52 -13.06
CA GLU A 47 -8.25 -11.65 -13.83
C GLU A 47 -7.88 -10.17 -13.67
N LYS A 48 -7.49 -9.76 -12.46
CA LYS A 48 -7.11 -8.37 -12.14
C LYS A 48 -5.66 -8.06 -12.50
N ASN A 49 -4.77 -9.08 -12.47
CA ASN A 49 -3.32 -8.87 -12.46
C ASN A 49 -2.63 -9.62 -13.61
N GLU A 50 -2.50 -8.96 -14.75
CA GLU A 50 -1.90 -9.55 -15.96
C GLU A 50 -0.43 -9.96 -15.80
N PHE A 51 0.30 -9.40 -14.83
CA PHE A 51 1.70 -9.75 -14.59
C PHE A 51 1.89 -11.25 -14.26
N PHE A 52 0.87 -11.95 -13.78
CA PHE A 52 0.95 -13.38 -13.54
C PHE A 52 1.23 -14.20 -14.80
N LYS A 53 0.89 -13.68 -16.00
CA LYS A 53 1.19 -14.34 -17.27
C LYS A 53 2.69 -14.43 -17.54
N GLY A 54 3.46 -13.47 -17.03
CA GLY A 54 4.91 -13.36 -17.26
C GLY A 54 5.79 -13.60 -16.04
N HIS A 55 5.24 -13.51 -14.84
CA HIS A 55 6.03 -13.56 -13.59
C HIS A 55 5.57 -14.72 -12.67
N PHE A 56 5.91 -15.96 -12.96
CA PHE A 56 6.63 -16.57 -14.08
C PHE A 56 5.75 -17.60 -14.77
N PRO A 57 5.94 -17.88 -16.09
CA PRO A 57 5.18 -18.94 -16.77
C PRO A 57 5.30 -20.29 -16.02
N GLY A 58 4.17 -20.91 -15.70
CA GLY A 58 4.11 -22.15 -14.94
C GLY A 58 4.33 -22.03 -13.43
N PHE A 59 4.76 -20.86 -12.94
CA PHE A 59 4.95 -20.61 -11.50
C PHE A 59 4.60 -19.16 -11.15
N PRO A 60 3.30 -18.78 -11.19
CA PRO A 60 2.89 -17.40 -11.00
C PRO A 60 3.08 -16.96 -9.54
N VAL A 61 3.79 -15.85 -9.37
CA VAL A 61 3.98 -15.15 -8.10
C VAL A 61 3.84 -13.64 -8.28
N VAL A 62 3.39 -12.95 -7.26
CA VAL A 62 3.31 -11.49 -7.28
C VAL A 62 4.73 -10.92 -7.28
N PRO A 63 5.08 -10.02 -8.22
CA PRO A 63 6.38 -9.32 -8.18
C PRO A 63 6.54 -8.56 -6.85
N GLY A 64 7.72 -8.64 -6.24
CA GLY A 64 7.98 -7.95 -4.95
C GLY A 64 7.74 -6.45 -5.01
N VAL A 65 8.07 -5.81 -6.13
CA VAL A 65 7.81 -4.37 -6.34
C VAL A 65 6.32 -4.03 -6.35
N VAL A 66 5.46 -4.96 -6.80
CA VAL A 66 3.99 -4.78 -6.77
C VAL A 66 3.46 -4.93 -5.35
N LEU A 67 4.06 -5.78 -4.51
CA LEU A 67 3.72 -5.85 -3.08
C LEU A 67 4.02 -4.51 -2.39
N ILE A 68 5.17 -3.89 -2.69
CA ILE A 68 5.53 -2.58 -2.13
C ILE A 68 4.53 -1.51 -2.61
N GLU A 69 4.17 -1.51 -3.89
CA GLU A 69 3.18 -0.57 -4.45
C GLU A 69 1.81 -0.74 -3.78
N ALA A 70 1.32 -1.98 -3.62
CA ALA A 70 0.06 -2.24 -2.92
C ALA A 70 0.07 -1.70 -1.48
N MET A 71 1.17 -1.88 -0.76
CA MET A 71 1.35 -1.33 0.59
C MET A 71 1.40 0.20 0.59
N ALA A 72 2.08 0.81 -0.39
CA ALA A 72 2.17 2.27 -0.52
C ALA A 72 0.81 2.90 -0.86
N GLN A 73 -0.03 2.22 -1.65
CA GLN A 73 -1.38 2.68 -1.95
C GLN A 73 -2.27 2.75 -0.70
N VAL A 74 -2.08 1.87 0.29
CA VAL A 74 -2.76 1.98 1.59
C VAL A 74 -2.36 3.26 2.32
N CYS A 75 -1.06 3.66 2.27
CA CYS A 75 -0.61 4.93 2.85
C CYS A 75 -1.30 6.12 2.16
N GLY A 76 -1.30 6.14 0.82
CA GLY A 76 -1.95 7.20 0.05
C GLY A 76 -3.45 7.31 0.35
N ALA A 77 -4.15 6.18 0.38
CA ALA A 77 -5.57 6.12 0.71
C ALA A 77 -5.85 6.64 2.13
N ALA A 78 -5.02 6.28 3.11
CA ALA A 78 -5.16 6.76 4.48
C ALA A 78 -4.98 8.28 4.60
N VAL A 79 -4.01 8.86 3.86
CA VAL A 79 -3.80 10.31 3.83
C VAL A 79 -5.01 11.03 3.23
N VAL A 80 -5.57 10.51 2.13
CA VAL A 80 -6.76 11.08 1.48
C VAL A 80 -7.99 10.95 2.38
N ALA A 81 -8.24 9.76 2.95
CA ALA A 81 -9.41 9.48 3.80
C ALA A 81 -9.45 10.38 5.04
N ARG A 82 -8.30 10.71 5.61
CA ARG A 82 -8.18 11.65 6.74
C ARG A 82 -8.38 13.11 6.34
N LYS A 83 -8.55 13.40 5.05
CA LYS A 83 -8.64 14.75 4.48
C LYS A 83 -7.48 15.69 4.86
N THR A 84 -6.31 15.10 5.07
CA THR A 84 -5.08 15.87 5.36
C THR A 84 -4.47 16.50 4.11
N VAL A 85 -4.96 16.08 2.93
CA VAL A 85 -4.57 16.59 1.62
C VAL A 85 -5.81 16.76 0.74
N GLY A 86 -5.75 17.61 -0.28
CA GLY A 86 -6.81 17.79 -1.25
C GLY A 86 -6.91 16.60 -2.23
N GLU A 87 -8.07 16.40 -2.84
CA GLU A 87 -8.35 15.31 -3.81
C GLU A 87 -7.39 15.26 -5.01
N GLN A 88 -6.66 16.34 -5.28
CA GLN A 88 -5.68 16.46 -6.38
C GLN A 88 -4.24 16.33 -5.91
N ASP A 89 -4.00 16.07 -4.63
CA ASP A 89 -2.66 15.93 -4.11
C ASP A 89 -2.10 14.55 -4.45
N ALA A 90 -0.90 14.53 -5.01
CA ALA A 90 -0.22 13.29 -5.34
C ALA A 90 0.48 12.72 -4.11
N PHE A 91 0.44 11.41 -4.00
CA PHE A 91 1.26 10.64 -3.08
C PHE A 91 2.31 9.90 -3.92
N ALA A 92 3.56 10.33 -3.85
CA ALA A 92 4.64 9.77 -4.65
C ALA A 92 5.73 9.19 -3.77
N ILE A 93 6.17 7.97 -4.07
CA ILE A 93 7.28 7.32 -3.38
C ILE A 93 8.57 8.07 -3.75
N ALA A 94 9.30 8.57 -2.74
CA ALA A 94 10.59 9.24 -2.87
C ALA A 94 11.77 8.32 -2.52
N ALA A 95 11.57 7.38 -1.59
CA ALA A 95 12.57 6.38 -1.23
C ALA A 95 11.92 5.16 -0.59
N ILE A 96 12.58 4.03 -0.71
CA ILE A 96 12.17 2.75 -0.10
C ILE A 96 13.39 2.19 0.61
N ASP A 97 13.27 1.96 1.90
CA ASP A 97 14.33 1.45 2.77
C ASP A 97 13.88 0.18 3.49
N GLU A 98 14.82 -0.59 3.99
CA GLU A 98 14.61 -1.73 4.89
C GLU A 98 13.64 -2.80 4.34
N VAL A 99 13.68 -3.05 3.03
CA VAL A 99 12.79 -4.03 2.38
C VAL A 99 13.18 -5.45 2.72
N ARG A 100 12.20 -6.24 3.15
CA ARG A 100 12.35 -7.69 3.35
C ARG A 100 11.15 -8.44 2.81
N PHE A 101 11.39 -9.44 1.97
CA PHE A 101 10.38 -10.38 1.46
C PHE A 101 10.63 -11.74 2.11
N ARG A 102 9.68 -12.26 2.87
CA ARG A 102 9.79 -13.53 3.59
C ARG A 102 8.92 -14.63 3.02
N GLN A 103 7.81 -14.27 2.40
CA GLN A 103 6.89 -15.24 1.80
C GLN A 103 6.44 -14.76 0.42
N PRO A 104 6.35 -15.67 -0.57
CA PRO A 104 5.75 -15.34 -1.86
C PRO A 104 4.24 -15.22 -1.76
N PHE A 105 3.65 -14.33 -2.58
CA PHE A 105 2.22 -14.23 -2.82
C PHE A 105 1.90 -14.85 -4.17
N ARG A 106 0.80 -15.60 -4.25
CA ARG A 106 0.32 -16.30 -5.43
C ARG A 106 -1.06 -15.82 -5.86
N PRO A 107 -1.55 -16.19 -7.06
CA PRO A 107 -2.95 -15.93 -7.43
C PRO A 107 -3.90 -16.45 -6.37
N GLY A 108 -4.84 -15.61 -5.95
CA GLY A 108 -5.80 -15.88 -4.88
C GLY A 108 -5.35 -15.41 -3.49
N ASP A 109 -4.06 -15.11 -3.28
CA ASP A 109 -3.61 -14.57 -2.00
C ASP A 109 -4.04 -13.11 -1.83
N LYS A 110 -4.39 -12.79 -0.59
CA LYS A 110 -4.68 -11.43 -0.14
C LYS A 110 -3.49 -10.86 0.65
N ILE A 111 -3.11 -9.62 0.37
CA ILE A 111 -2.24 -8.85 1.25
C ILE A 111 -3.09 -7.99 2.18
N VAL A 112 -2.86 -8.10 3.49
CA VAL A 112 -3.35 -7.14 4.49
C VAL A 112 -2.17 -6.29 4.91
N SER A 113 -2.24 -5.00 4.62
CA SER A 113 -1.17 -4.04 4.88
C SER A 113 -1.47 -3.25 6.14
N VAL A 114 -0.54 -3.27 7.08
CA VAL A 114 -0.56 -2.47 8.31
C VAL A 114 0.47 -1.36 8.16
N VAL A 115 0.00 -0.13 8.15
CA VAL A 115 0.81 1.09 8.03
C VAL A 115 0.98 1.70 9.42
N GLU A 116 2.19 2.12 9.74
CA GLU A 116 2.53 2.90 10.92
C GLU A 116 3.12 4.24 10.48
N VAL A 117 2.56 5.33 10.95
CA VAL A 117 3.08 6.69 10.68
C VAL A 117 4.28 6.94 11.57
N VAL A 118 5.49 6.89 11.01
CA VAL A 118 6.72 7.24 11.73
C VAL A 118 6.85 8.75 11.86
N ARG A 119 6.58 9.47 10.77
CA ARG A 119 6.57 10.92 10.72
C ARG A 119 5.75 11.39 9.53
N GLU A 120 4.87 12.34 9.76
CA GLU A 120 4.11 12.99 8.69
C GLU A 120 4.19 14.50 8.87
N ARG A 121 4.88 15.18 7.96
CA ARG A 121 4.97 16.64 7.90
C ARG A 121 5.10 17.05 6.44
N SER A 122 4.03 17.63 5.91
CA SER A 122 4.03 18.08 4.51
C SER A 122 5.29 18.89 4.18
N PRO A 123 5.95 18.63 3.05
CA PRO A 123 5.57 17.69 1.98
C PRO A 123 6.11 16.25 2.15
N LEU A 124 6.61 15.85 3.29
CA LEU A 124 7.26 14.56 3.51
C LEU A 124 6.49 13.71 4.52
N GLY A 125 6.22 12.46 4.16
CA GLY A 125 5.76 11.39 5.04
C GLY A 125 6.75 10.24 5.10
N ILE A 126 6.93 9.63 6.27
CA ILE A 126 7.74 8.44 6.51
C ILE A 126 6.85 7.40 7.19
N TYR A 127 6.75 6.22 6.57
CA TYR A 127 5.86 5.16 7.00
C TYR A 127 6.60 3.83 7.11
N GLY A 128 6.41 3.13 8.22
CA GLY A 128 6.75 1.71 8.35
C GLY A 128 5.56 0.88 7.91
N ILE A 129 5.77 -0.14 7.06
CA ILE A 129 4.67 -0.92 6.53
C ILE A 129 4.98 -2.40 6.65
N ARG A 130 3.97 -3.16 7.05
CA ARG A 130 4.01 -4.61 7.16
C ARG A 130 2.85 -5.22 6.38
N GLY A 131 3.17 -6.13 5.46
CA GLY A 131 2.18 -6.87 4.66
C GLY A 131 2.08 -8.32 5.14
N TYR A 132 0.88 -8.76 5.43
CA TYR A 132 0.55 -10.09 5.92
C TYR A 132 -0.21 -10.87 4.84
N ARG A 133 0.31 -12.06 4.47
CA ARG A 133 -0.35 -12.92 3.49
C ARG A 133 -1.59 -13.55 4.11
N ASN A 134 -2.74 -13.35 3.48
CA ASN A 134 -4.05 -13.80 3.95
C ASN A 134 -4.40 -13.35 5.38
N GLY A 135 -3.78 -12.23 5.81
CA GLY A 135 -4.01 -11.68 7.14
C GLY A 135 -3.25 -12.37 8.28
N GLU A 136 -2.30 -13.26 7.97
CA GLU A 136 -1.60 -14.04 8.99
C GLU A 136 -0.08 -13.83 8.95
N PRO A 137 0.61 -13.82 10.09
CA PRO A 137 2.06 -13.85 10.14
C PRO A 137 2.60 -15.21 9.65
N ASN A 138 3.87 -15.26 9.32
CA ASN A 138 4.54 -16.51 9.02
C ASN A 138 4.72 -17.38 10.30
N GLU A 139 5.29 -18.58 10.16
CA GLU A 139 5.55 -19.51 11.27
C GLU A 139 6.44 -18.93 12.39
N LYS A 140 7.20 -17.86 12.08
CA LYS A 140 8.05 -17.15 13.03
C LYS A 140 7.37 -15.94 13.68
N GLY A 141 6.09 -15.69 13.35
CA GLY A 141 5.36 -14.52 13.83
C GLY A 141 5.67 -13.21 13.08
N GLU A 142 6.36 -13.30 11.91
CA GLU A 142 6.78 -12.13 11.15
C GLU A 142 5.84 -11.84 9.97
N PRO A 143 5.79 -10.58 9.46
CA PRO A 143 5.06 -10.26 8.24
C PRO A 143 5.68 -10.94 7.01
N ALA A 144 4.87 -11.22 6.01
CA ALA A 144 5.31 -11.78 4.74
C ALA A 144 6.23 -10.80 3.96
N VAL A 145 5.96 -9.51 4.09
CA VAL A 145 6.76 -8.43 3.51
C VAL A 145 6.77 -7.23 4.46
N GLU A 146 7.88 -6.53 4.53
CA GLU A 146 7.97 -5.25 5.26
C GLU A 146 8.88 -4.28 4.54
N CYS A 147 8.65 -3.00 4.74
CA CYS A 147 9.52 -1.92 4.27
C CYS A 147 9.27 -0.64 5.05
N LYS A 148 10.18 0.32 4.88
CA LYS A 148 9.98 1.71 5.24
C LYS A 148 9.95 2.55 3.97
N ILE A 149 8.90 3.36 3.80
CA ILE A 149 8.80 4.25 2.64
C ILE A 149 8.84 5.71 3.06
N LYS A 150 9.45 6.54 2.20
CA LYS A 150 9.38 8.00 2.26
C LYS A 150 8.56 8.47 1.08
N CYS A 151 7.55 9.26 1.34
CA CYS A 151 6.64 9.76 0.31
C CYS A 151 6.59 11.27 0.31
N LEU A 152 6.43 11.85 -0.87
CA LEU A 152 6.02 13.23 -1.04
C LEU A 152 4.50 13.30 -1.00
N ILE A 153 3.99 14.17 -0.13
CA ILE A 153 2.56 14.40 0.08
C ILE A 153 2.25 15.84 -0.30
N GLY A 154 1.22 16.07 -1.10
CA GLY A 154 0.78 17.41 -1.46
C GLY A 154 0.87 17.68 -2.96
N LYS A 155 0.79 18.94 -3.39
CA LYS A 155 0.76 19.38 -4.80
C LYS A 155 2.01 18.97 -5.59
N ALA A 156 2.14 17.65 -5.83
CA ALA A 156 3.27 17.09 -6.55
C ALA A 156 3.25 17.49 -8.04
N ARG A 157 2.07 17.75 -8.62
CA ARG A 157 1.91 18.15 -10.02
C ARG A 157 2.74 19.39 -10.36
N ASP A 158 2.68 20.41 -9.52
CA ASP A 158 3.40 21.68 -9.73
C ASP A 158 4.93 21.54 -9.63
N LYS A 159 5.41 20.53 -8.88
CA LYS A 159 6.86 20.31 -8.71
C LYS A 159 7.45 19.41 -9.79
N MET A 160 6.69 18.43 -10.30
CA MET A 160 7.14 17.57 -11.38
C MET A 160 7.15 18.31 -12.73
N GLU A 161 6.26 19.28 -12.95
CA GLU A 161 6.26 20.13 -14.13
C GLU A 161 7.37 21.20 -14.11
N LYS A 162 7.81 21.64 -12.94
CA LYS A 162 8.92 22.60 -12.78
C LYS A 162 10.32 21.97 -12.82
N ALA A 163 10.42 20.66 -12.84
CA ALA A 163 11.68 19.91 -12.94
C ALA A 163 12.05 19.53 -14.40
N LYS A 164 11.28 20.02 -15.38
CA LYS A 164 11.63 20.02 -16.81
C LYS A 164 12.27 21.35 -17.17
#